data_943574fcd893608d3b3a62ca882c6110
#
_entry.id   943574fcd893608d3b3a62ca882c6110
#
_cell.length_a   1.000
_cell.length_b   1.000
_cell.length_c   1.000
_cell.angle_alpha   90.00
_cell.angle_beta   90.00
_cell.angle_gamma   90.00
#
_symmetry.space_group_name_H-M   'P 1'
#
loop_
_entity.id
_entity.type
_entity.pdbx_description
1 polymer ?
#
loop_
_entity_poly.entity_id
_entity_poly.type
_entity_poly.pdbx_seq_one_letter_code
_entity_poly.pdbx_strand_id
1 'polypeptide(L)'
;MQYKINYLMTITCAFILMTGVESGRDAYVGDLSNCPYVCLSNSYCDGLCIEHGAKSGYCQWFGRYGNACWCINLPDKVKEVVKCRGG
;
A
#
# COMPACT_ATOMS: atom_id res chain seq x y z
N MET A 1 -20.99 -30.03 -27.20
CA MET A 1 -20.45 -29.48 -27.35
C MET A 1 -20.59 -28.25 -26.96
N GLN A 2 -21.11 -27.80 -26.45
CA GLN A 2 -21.29 -26.65 -26.13
C GLN A 2 -20.73 -26.29 -24.91
N TYR A 3 -20.18 -26.96 -24.17
CA TYR A 3 -19.74 -26.68 -23.02
C TYR A 3 -18.67 -25.76 -23.05
N LYS A 4 -18.11 -25.52 -24.13
CA LYS A 4 -17.07 -24.69 -24.17
C LYS A 4 -17.50 -23.34 -23.92
N ILE A 5 -18.62 -22.98 -24.09
CA ILE A 5 -19.08 -21.68 -23.88
C ILE A 5 -19.06 -21.33 -22.45
N ASN A 6 -19.42 -22.24 -21.64
CA ASN A 6 -19.42 -22.01 -20.27
C ASN A 6 -18.09 -21.72 -19.75
N TYR A 7 -17.13 -22.40 -20.28
CA TYR A 7 -15.86 -22.23 -19.80
C TYR A 7 -15.34 -20.84 -20.09
N LEU A 8 -15.78 -20.22 -21.11
CA LEU A 8 -15.35 -18.91 -21.41
C LEU A 8 -15.88 -17.92 -20.41
N MET A 9 -17.07 -18.11 -19.97
CA MET A 9 -17.65 -17.22 -19.04
C MET A 9 -16.97 -17.29 -17.72
N THR A 10 -16.57 -18.43 -17.34
CA THR A 10 -15.88 -18.60 -16.11
C THR A 10 -14.57 -17.85 -16.09
N ILE A 11 -13.89 -17.89 -17.18
CA ILE A 11 -12.64 -17.20 -17.28
C ILE A 11 -12.84 -15.72 -17.16
N THR A 12 -13.88 -15.22 -17.74
CA THR A 12 -14.15 -13.82 -17.71
C THR A 12 -14.39 -13.35 -16.29
N CYS A 13 -15.08 -14.10 -15.53
CA CYS A 13 -15.32 -13.73 -14.17
C CYS A 13 -14.05 -13.65 -13.36
N ALA A 14 -13.20 -14.59 -13.52
CA ALA A 14 -11.97 -14.60 -12.79
C ALA A 14 -11.15 -13.38 -13.16
N PHE A 15 -11.19 -13.02 -14.38
CA PHE A 15 -10.44 -11.90 -14.81
C PHE A 15 -10.94 -10.62 -14.16
N ILE A 16 -12.21 -10.48 -14.04
CA ILE A 16 -12.78 -9.33 -13.43
C ILE A 16 -12.37 -9.22 -11.97
N LEU A 17 -12.30 -10.31 -11.28
CA LEU A 17 -11.91 -10.29 -9.92
C LEU A 17 -10.49 -9.78 -9.77
N MET A 18 -9.66 -10.06 -10.72
CA MET A 18 -8.32 -9.60 -10.61
C MET A 18 -8.21 -8.14 -10.88
N THR A 19 -9.01 -7.64 -11.77
CA THR A 19 -8.92 -6.25 -12.07
C THR A 19 -9.59 -5.42 -11.01
N GLY A 20 -10.39 -6.01 -10.18
CA GLY A 20 -11.04 -5.26 -9.15
C GLY A 20 -10.11 -5.00 -8.02
N VAL A 21 -8.89 -4.63 -8.32
CA VAL A 21 -7.93 -4.43 -7.29
C VAL A 21 -8.27 -3.25 -6.49
N GLU A 22 -7.88 -3.27 -5.30
CA GLU A 22 -8.15 -2.20 -4.43
C GLU A 22 -7.36 -1.02 -4.88
N SER A 23 -7.90 0.13 -4.73
CA SER A 23 -7.18 1.32 -5.04
C SER A 23 -6.28 1.61 -3.87
N GLY A 24 -5.37 2.48 -4.06
CA GLY A 24 -4.45 2.83 -3.02
C GLY A 24 -4.35 4.33 -2.91
N ARG A 25 -3.63 4.81 -1.95
CA ARG A 25 -3.38 6.23 -1.82
C ARG A 25 -1.96 6.41 -1.31
N ASP A 26 -1.42 7.60 -1.47
CA ASP A 26 -0.10 7.88 -0.97
C ASP A 26 -0.26 8.31 0.47
N ALA A 27 0.48 7.71 1.35
CA ALA A 27 0.31 7.98 2.77
C ALA A 27 1.51 7.51 3.58
N TYR A 28 1.57 7.97 4.84
CA TYR A 28 2.57 7.48 5.75
C TYR A 28 2.07 6.15 6.29
N VAL A 29 2.93 5.15 6.29
CA VAL A 29 2.54 3.86 6.83
C VAL A 29 2.84 3.88 8.32
N GLY A 30 1.96 3.35 9.12
CA GLY A 30 2.12 3.37 10.55
C GLY A 30 2.58 2.05 11.13
N ASP A 31 3.26 2.11 12.27
CA ASP A 31 3.68 0.91 12.95
C ASP A 31 2.53 0.46 13.86
N LEU A 32 2.80 -0.46 14.77
CA LEU A 32 1.77 -0.98 15.65
C LEU A 32 1.18 0.07 16.59
N SER A 33 1.91 1.14 16.81
CA SER A 33 1.43 2.21 17.66
C SER A 33 0.81 3.33 16.84
N ASN A 34 0.62 3.09 15.56
CA ASN A 34 0.06 4.06 14.65
C ASN A 34 0.93 5.30 14.52
N CYS A 35 2.22 5.11 14.62
CA CYS A 35 3.20 6.18 14.43
C CYS A 35 3.97 5.91 13.16
N PRO A 36 4.46 6.96 12.49
CA PRO A 36 5.19 6.75 11.25
C PRO A 36 6.56 6.17 11.54
N TYR A 37 7.08 5.43 10.59
CA TYR A 37 8.41 4.86 10.73
C TYR A 37 9.43 5.96 10.45
N VAL A 38 10.31 6.18 11.38
CA VAL A 38 11.35 7.17 11.22
C VAL A 38 12.38 6.63 10.27
N CYS A 39 12.90 7.43 9.40
CA CYS A 39 13.82 6.95 8.38
C CYS A 39 15.01 7.86 8.15
N LEU A 40 16.04 7.28 7.55
CA LEU A 40 17.22 8.01 7.19
C LEU A 40 17.65 7.71 5.77
N SER A 41 16.95 6.85 5.07
CA SER A 41 17.30 6.55 3.68
C SER A 41 16.07 6.19 2.89
N ASN A 42 16.11 6.49 1.61
CA ASN A 42 15.00 6.17 0.73
C ASN A 42 14.86 4.68 0.53
N SER A 43 15.97 3.96 0.45
CA SER A 43 15.88 2.54 0.20
C SER A 43 15.22 1.79 1.36
N TYR A 44 15.44 2.26 2.56
CA TYR A 44 14.80 1.65 3.72
C TYR A 44 13.28 1.81 3.59
N CYS A 45 12.83 3.02 3.28
CA CYS A 45 11.41 3.26 3.16
C CYS A 45 10.79 2.55 1.96
N ASP A 46 11.52 2.48 0.86
CA ASP A 46 11.01 1.79 -0.30
C ASP A 46 10.73 0.33 0.03
N GLY A 47 11.68 -0.33 0.68
CA GLY A 47 11.49 -1.73 1.06
C GLY A 47 10.37 -1.90 2.06
N LEU A 48 10.30 -1.00 3.03
CA LEU A 48 9.26 -1.07 4.04
C LEU A 48 7.89 -0.89 3.41
N CYS A 49 7.76 0.09 2.51
CA CYS A 49 6.49 0.33 1.86
C CYS A 49 6.05 -0.85 1.00
N ILE A 50 7.00 -1.45 0.29
CA ILE A 50 6.68 -2.60 -0.53
C ILE A 50 6.23 -3.77 0.35
N GLU A 51 6.84 -3.92 1.51
CA GLU A 51 6.44 -4.96 2.45
C GLU A 51 4.99 -4.78 2.88
N HIS A 52 4.53 -3.55 2.93
CA HIS A 52 3.15 -3.27 3.30
C HIS A 52 2.22 -3.27 2.10
N GLY A 53 2.72 -3.63 0.94
CA GLY A 53 1.87 -3.73 -0.24
C GLY A 53 1.83 -2.51 -1.12
N ALA A 54 2.61 -1.49 -0.79
CA ALA A 54 2.64 -0.28 -1.59
C ALA A 54 3.50 -0.50 -2.83
N LYS A 55 3.38 0.39 -3.78
CA LYS A 55 4.15 0.28 -4.99
C LYS A 55 5.61 0.66 -4.76
N SER A 56 5.83 1.66 -3.94
CA SER A 56 7.18 2.11 -3.64
C SER A 56 7.11 3.10 -2.49
N GLY A 57 8.24 3.65 -2.12
CA GLY A 57 8.24 4.62 -1.06
C GLY A 57 9.58 5.30 -0.93
N TYR A 58 9.63 6.32 -0.09
CA TYR A 58 10.87 7.04 0.14
C TYR A 58 10.81 7.72 1.49
N CYS A 59 11.96 8.18 1.95
CA CYS A 59 12.04 8.86 3.22
C CYS A 59 11.72 10.35 2.99
N GLN A 60 10.65 10.81 3.59
CA GLN A 60 10.26 12.19 3.43
C GLN A 60 10.93 13.01 4.53
N TRP A 61 11.76 13.95 4.14
CA TRP A 61 12.49 14.73 5.11
C TRP A 61 11.74 15.99 5.47
N PHE A 62 11.77 16.30 6.75
CA PHE A 62 11.12 17.50 7.23
C PHE A 62 9.63 17.57 6.88
N GLY A 63 8.98 16.42 6.85
CA GLY A 63 7.56 16.39 6.55
C GLY A 63 6.74 16.62 7.80
N ARG A 64 5.45 16.30 7.70
CA ARG A 64 4.54 16.49 8.81
C ARG A 64 4.98 15.80 10.08
N TYR A 65 5.58 14.66 9.96
CA TYR A 65 6.03 13.91 11.12
C TYR A 65 7.54 13.84 11.18
N GLY A 66 8.23 14.81 10.61
CA GLY A 66 9.67 14.80 10.57
C GLY A 66 10.14 13.87 9.45
N ASN A 67 11.16 13.07 9.73
CA ASN A 67 11.68 12.15 8.74
C ASN A 67 10.89 10.86 8.84
N ALA A 68 9.98 10.65 7.94
CA ALA A 68 9.10 9.49 7.98
C ALA A 68 8.95 8.86 6.62
N CYS A 69 8.63 7.56 6.60
CA CYS A 69 8.48 6.85 5.34
C CYS A 69 7.14 7.17 4.71
N TRP A 70 7.20 7.65 3.48
CA TRP A 70 6.01 7.98 2.72
C TRP A 70 5.86 6.91 1.65
N CYS A 71 4.72 6.26 1.61
CA CYS A 71 4.47 5.18 0.68
C CYS A 71 3.61 5.62 -0.47
N ILE A 72 3.94 5.14 -1.66
CA ILE A 72 3.19 5.46 -2.86
C ILE A 72 2.25 4.32 -3.15
N ASN A 73 1.01 4.66 -3.32
CA ASN A 73 -0.02 3.67 -3.63
C ASN A 73 -0.11 2.60 -2.56
N LEU A 74 -0.26 3.03 -1.33
CA LEU A 74 -0.43 2.12 -0.21
C LEU A 74 -1.85 1.56 -0.26
N PRO A 75 -2.02 0.24 -0.15
CA PRO A 75 -3.37 -0.33 -0.25
C PRO A 75 -4.32 0.23 0.81
N ASP A 76 -5.55 0.42 0.43
CA ASP A 76 -6.54 0.95 1.35
C ASP A 76 -6.72 0.11 2.60
N LYS A 77 -6.48 -1.16 2.52
CA LYS A 77 -6.63 -2.02 3.68
C LYS A 77 -5.53 -1.82 4.71
N VAL A 78 -4.45 -1.17 4.32
CA VAL A 78 -3.36 -0.91 5.24
C VAL A 78 -3.62 0.43 5.89
N LYS A 79 -3.57 0.47 7.21
CA LYS A 79 -3.85 1.70 7.90
C LYS A 79 -2.76 2.72 7.72
N GLU A 80 -3.17 3.95 7.50
CA GLU A 80 -2.19 5.01 7.39
C GLU A 80 -2.12 5.71 8.73
N VAL A 81 -1.09 6.47 8.94
CA VAL A 81 -0.92 7.20 10.17
C VAL A 81 -1.86 8.39 10.16
N VAL A 82 -2.74 8.44 11.13
CA VAL A 82 -3.65 9.55 11.24
C VAL A 82 -3.19 10.44 12.38
N LYS A 83 -2.78 9.83 13.45
CA LYS A 83 -2.36 10.58 14.59
C LYS A 83 -1.44 9.72 15.43
N CYS A 84 -0.24 10.18 15.66
CA CYS A 84 0.72 9.44 16.45
C CYS A 84 0.69 9.96 17.87
N ARG A 85 0.49 9.00 18.86
CA ARG A 85 0.50 9.39 20.16
C ARG A 85 1.85 9.56 20.64
N GLY A 86 2.16 10.41 21.45
CA GLY A 86 3.44 10.58 22.03
C GLY A 86 4.45 11.18 21.10
N GLY A 87 4.03 11.55 19.95
CA GLY A 87 4.99 12.05 18.98
C GLY A 87 4.99 13.51 18.86
#